data_b6738583ea8b28b4dc6075813829290d
#
_entry.id   b6738583ea8b28b4dc6075813829290d
#
_cell.length_a   1.000
_cell.length_b   1.000
_cell.length_c   1.000
_cell.angle_alpha   90.00
_cell.angle_beta   90.00
_cell.angle_gamma   90.00
#
_symmetry.space_group_name_H-M   'P 1'
#
loop_
_entity.id
_entity.type
_entity.pdbx_description
1 polymer ?
#
loop_
_entity_poly.entity_id
_entity_poly.type
_entity_poly.pdbx_seq_one_letter_code
_entity_poly.pdbx_strand_id
1 'polypeptide(L)'
;MSKISFDDIGNVMATFYADEGVEDGQVVKVTANGTVGHCAEGDAFCGVAGQVRRGAVAVQVGGFMQVSTTGEVGLGRVKLAADGKGGVKAAEDGVQALVVQVEQDGKAVICL
;
A
#
# COMPACT_ATOMS: atom_id res chain seq x y z
N MET A 1 -23.78 15.50 -5.82
CA MET A 1 -22.62 15.16 -6.66
C MET A 1 -22.36 13.66 -6.59
N SER A 2 -22.18 13.03 -7.73
CA SER A 2 -21.91 11.61 -7.71
C SER A 2 -20.48 11.34 -7.25
N LYS A 3 -20.36 10.27 -6.49
CA LYS A 3 -19.06 9.78 -6.07
C LYS A 3 -18.42 8.97 -7.17
N ILE A 4 -17.14 9.20 -7.38
CA ILE A 4 -16.34 8.36 -8.24
C ILE A 4 -15.68 7.30 -7.35
N SER A 5 -15.78 6.05 -7.78
CA SER A 5 -15.15 4.94 -7.07
C SER A 5 -14.07 4.33 -7.94
N PHE A 6 -12.93 4.05 -7.33
CA PHE A 6 -11.82 3.36 -7.97
C PHE A 6 -11.68 1.91 -7.49
N ASP A 7 -12.61 1.46 -6.66
CA ASP A 7 -12.54 0.12 -6.08
C ASP A 7 -12.50 -0.95 -7.17
N ASP A 8 -11.60 -1.90 -7.00
CA ASP A 8 -11.45 -3.08 -7.86
C ASP A 8 -11.02 -2.81 -9.30
N ILE A 9 -10.74 -1.55 -9.66
CA ILE A 9 -10.25 -1.24 -10.99
C ILE A 9 -8.79 -1.65 -11.09
N GLY A 10 -8.49 -2.54 -12.05
CA GLY A 10 -7.14 -3.03 -12.28
C GLY A 10 -6.58 -3.84 -11.12
N ASN A 11 -7.44 -4.42 -10.30
CA ASN A 11 -7.05 -5.13 -9.09
C ASN A 11 -6.23 -6.37 -9.42
N VAL A 12 -4.97 -6.37 -9.02
CA VAL A 12 -4.08 -7.52 -9.16
C VAL A 12 -3.72 -8.01 -7.77
N MET A 13 -4.11 -9.24 -7.46
CA MET A 13 -3.88 -9.87 -6.16
C MET A 13 -2.92 -11.03 -6.33
N ALA A 14 -2.03 -11.20 -5.36
CA ALA A 14 -1.14 -12.36 -5.30
C ALA A 14 -1.09 -12.86 -3.87
N THR A 15 -0.99 -14.16 -3.70
CA THR A 15 -0.90 -14.79 -2.39
C THR A 15 0.56 -15.03 -2.02
N PHE A 16 0.92 -14.60 -0.83
CA PHE A 16 2.28 -14.71 -0.29
C PHE A 16 2.23 -15.43 1.06
N TYR A 17 3.37 -15.95 1.48
CA TYR A 17 3.57 -16.26 2.89
C TYR A 17 3.73 -14.95 3.66
N ALA A 18 3.27 -14.92 4.89
CA ALA A 18 3.31 -13.71 5.71
C ALA A 18 4.28 -13.91 6.89
N ASP A 19 5.24 -12.98 7.02
CA ASP A 19 6.05 -12.88 8.24
C ASP A 19 5.20 -12.34 9.39
N GLU A 20 5.72 -12.46 10.61
CA GLU A 20 5.09 -11.85 11.77
C GLU A 20 4.96 -10.34 11.58
N GLY A 21 3.86 -9.77 12.04
CA GLY A 21 3.61 -8.33 11.98
C GLY A 21 2.87 -7.86 10.76
N VAL A 22 2.57 -8.75 9.79
CA VAL A 22 1.73 -8.39 8.65
C VAL A 22 0.28 -8.23 9.13
N GLU A 23 -0.31 -7.07 8.86
CA GLU A 23 -1.67 -6.76 9.27
C GLU A 23 -2.51 -6.30 8.08
N ASP A 24 -3.81 -6.57 8.16
CA ASP A 24 -4.77 -6.18 7.13
C ASP A 24 -4.77 -4.67 6.93
N GLY A 25 -4.73 -4.25 5.67
CA GLY A 25 -4.78 -2.85 5.30
C GLY A 25 -3.44 -2.13 5.31
N GLN A 26 -2.37 -2.79 5.72
CA GLN A 26 -1.06 -2.16 5.80
C GLN A 26 -0.18 -2.50 4.61
N VAL A 27 0.73 -1.59 4.27
CA VAL A 27 1.68 -1.83 3.20
C VAL A 27 2.72 -2.85 3.65
N VAL A 28 3.15 -3.67 2.70
CA VAL A 28 4.13 -4.75 2.95
C VAL A 28 5.20 -4.72 1.88
N LYS A 29 6.31 -5.42 2.17
CA LYS A 29 7.42 -5.58 1.25
C LYS A 29 7.78 -7.06 1.14
N VAL A 30 8.45 -7.43 0.06
CA VAL A 30 8.94 -8.79 -0.10
C VAL A 30 10.21 -8.95 0.76
N THR A 31 10.19 -9.92 1.67
CA THR A 31 11.28 -10.16 2.62
C THR A 31 12.09 -11.42 2.31
N ALA A 32 11.47 -12.36 1.60
CA ALA A 32 12.11 -13.61 1.20
C ALA A 32 11.33 -14.15 0.00
N ASN A 33 11.77 -15.28 -0.55
CA ASN A 33 11.06 -15.90 -1.67
C ASN A 33 9.60 -16.16 -1.31
N GLY A 34 8.68 -15.56 -2.07
CA GLY A 34 7.25 -15.75 -1.89
C GLY A 34 6.68 -15.23 -0.58
N THR A 35 7.44 -14.39 0.14
CA THR A 35 7.11 -13.96 1.50
C THR A 35 7.09 -12.44 1.58
N VAL A 36 6.09 -11.91 2.29
CA VAL A 36 6.01 -10.46 2.57
C VAL A 36 6.08 -10.23 4.07
N GLY A 37 6.55 -9.04 4.42
CA GLY A 37 6.65 -8.62 5.81
C GLY A 37 6.27 -7.17 5.99
N HIS A 38 6.17 -6.75 7.23
CA HIS A 38 5.89 -5.38 7.63
C HIS A 38 7.01 -4.45 7.17
N CYS A 39 6.64 -3.25 6.72
CA CYS A 39 7.59 -2.24 6.28
C CYS A 39 8.08 -1.40 7.46
N ALA A 40 9.37 -1.14 7.49
CA ALA A 40 9.94 -0.07 8.30
C ALA A 40 9.84 1.26 7.56
N GLU A 41 10.06 2.35 8.28
CA GLU A 41 10.04 3.68 7.67
C GLU A 41 11.07 3.78 6.55
N GLY A 42 10.64 4.28 5.39
CA GLY A 42 11.50 4.44 4.23
C GLY A 42 11.57 3.24 3.31
N ASP A 43 11.01 2.11 3.70
CA ASP A 43 11.05 0.92 2.86
C ASP A 43 10.20 1.08 1.60
N ALA A 44 10.66 0.45 0.52
CA ALA A 44 9.88 0.33 -0.71
C ALA A 44 8.83 -0.76 -0.53
N PHE A 45 7.56 -0.36 -0.53
CA PHE A 45 6.46 -1.32 -0.38
C PHE A 45 6.07 -1.89 -1.74
N CYS A 46 5.50 -3.10 -1.75
CA CYS A 46 5.06 -3.75 -2.97
C CYS A 46 3.54 -3.78 -3.13
N GLY A 47 2.81 -3.51 -2.07
CA GLY A 47 1.36 -3.55 -2.13
C GLY A 47 0.76 -3.44 -0.75
N VAL A 48 -0.55 -3.70 -0.67
CA VAL A 48 -1.34 -3.62 0.56
C VAL A 48 -1.84 -5.01 0.92
N ALA A 49 -1.58 -5.42 2.16
CA ALA A 49 -1.97 -6.74 2.65
C ALA A 49 -3.45 -6.80 2.98
N GLY A 50 -4.04 -7.94 2.70
CA GLY A 50 -5.34 -8.31 3.23
C GLY A 50 -5.19 -9.06 4.55
N GLN A 51 -6.19 -9.86 4.88
CA GLN A 51 -6.21 -10.61 6.12
C GLN A 51 -5.27 -11.81 6.05
N VAL A 52 -4.44 -11.96 7.07
CA VAL A 52 -3.55 -13.12 7.18
C VAL A 52 -4.34 -14.34 7.67
N ARG A 53 -4.20 -15.45 6.98
CA ARG A 53 -4.84 -16.72 7.36
C ARG A 53 -3.84 -17.84 7.21
N ARG A 54 -3.58 -18.57 8.30
CA ARG A 54 -2.70 -19.75 8.29
C ARG A 54 -1.32 -19.44 7.70
N GLY A 55 -0.78 -18.26 8.05
CA GLY A 55 0.53 -17.87 7.57
C GLY A 55 0.58 -17.41 6.11
N ALA A 56 -0.57 -17.26 5.46
CA ALA A 56 -0.65 -16.76 4.09
C ALA A 56 -1.49 -15.49 4.03
N VAL A 57 -1.23 -14.64 3.05
CA VAL A 57 -1.91 -13.38 2.89
C VAL A 57 -2.05 -13.05 1.40
N ALA A 58 -3.23 -12.56 1.01
CA ALA A 58 -3.42 -11.99 -0.31
C ALA A 58 -2.97 -10.52 -0.26
N VAL A 59 -2.10 -10.14 -1.19
CA VAL A 59 -1.57 -8.78 -1.27
C VAL A 59 -2.02 -8.18 -2.59
N GLN A 60 -2.59 -6.98 -2.52
CA GLN A 60 -2.91 -6.23 -3.72
C GLN A 60 -1.63 -5.54 -4.20
N VAL A 61 -1.09 -6.01 -5.31
CA VAL A 61 0.17 -5.53 -5.87
C VAL A 61 -0.02 -4.59 -7.05
N GLY A 62 -1.24 -4.48 -7.55
CA GLY A 62 -1.55 -3.58 -8.67
C GLY A 62 -2.97 -3.07 -8.60
N GLY A 63 -3.26 -2.03 -9.38
CA GLY A 63 -4.57 -1.40 -9.41
C GLY A 63 -4.70 -0.31 -8.36
N PHE A 64 -5.94 0.12 -8.14
CA PHE A 64 -6.24 1.21 -7.21
C PHE A 64 -6.46 0.66 -5.81
N MET A 65 -5.85 1.28 -4.82
CA MET A 65 -5.93 0.83 -3.44
C MET A 65 -5.93 2.02 -2.49
N GLN A 66 -6.58 1.85 -1.34
CA GLN A 66 -6.58 2.85 -0.29
C GLN A 66 -5.45 2.57 0.69
N VAL A 67 -4.70 3.62 1.04
CA VAL A 67 -3.61 3.51 2.01
C VAL A 67 -3.74 4.64 3.02
N SER A 68 -3.21 4.41 4.22
CA SER A 68 -3.03 5.48 5.21
C SER A 68 -1.83 6.31 4.83
N THR A 69 -1.83 7.60 5.18
CA THR A 69 -0.74 8.51 4.85
C THR A 69 -0.23 9.23 6.09
N THR A 70 1.04 9.56 6.09
CA THR A 70 1.67 10.43 7.08
C THR A 70 2.19 11.65 6.35
N GLY A 71 1.83 12.84 6.85
CA GLY A 71 2.22 14.10 6.23
C GLY A 71 1.45 14.39 4.95
N GLU A 72 1.91 15.35 4.20
CA GLU A 72 1.27 15.73 2.94
C GLU A 72 1.70 14.80 1.82
N VAL A 73 0.72 14.35 1.05
CA VAL A 73 0.93 13.56 -0.15
C VAL A 73 0.26 14.29 -1.30
N GLY A 74 1.02 14.59 -2.34
CA GLY A 74 0.49 15.31 -3.50
C GLY A 74 -0.32 14.41 -4.43
N LEU A 75 -1.09 15.04 -5.30
CA LEU A 75 -1.86 14.35 -6.34
C LEU A 75 -0.99 14.11 -7.56
N GLY A 76 -1.37 13.12 -8.36
CA GLY A 76 -0.67 12.78 -9.58
C GLY A 76 0.43 11.75 -9.34
N ARG A 77 1.43 11.75 -10.21
CA ARG A 77 2.53 10.79 -10.06
C ARG A 77 3.54 11.31 -9.06
N VAL A 78 3.68 10.57 -7.98
CA VAL A 78 4.57 10.94 -6.87
C VAL A 78 5.34 9.71 -6.43
N LYS A 79 6.39 9.93 -5.64
CA LYS A 79 7.16 8.84 -5.04
C LYS A 79 6.78 8.70 -3.58
N LEU A 80 6.45 7.49 -3.19
CA LEU A 80 6.00 7.17 -1.83
C LEU A 80 6.85 6.04 -1.25
N ALA A 81 7.06 6.11 0.05
CA ALA A 81 7.70 5.04 0.80
C ALA A 81 6.84 4.71 2.02
N ALA A 82 7.13 3.60 2.67
CA ALA A 82 6.44 3.23 3.90
C ALA A 82 6.73 4.25 4.99
N ASP A 83 5.73 4.52 5.84
CA ASP A 83 5.87 5.46 6.94
C ASP A 83 6.26 4.80 8.26
N GLY A 84 6.43 3.48 8.26
CA GLY A 84 6.73 2.71 9.47
C GLY A 84 5.53 2.42 10.35
N LYS A 85 4.35 2.91 9.97
CA LYS A 85 3.10 2.77 10.73
C LYS A 85 2.01 2.04 9.93
N GLY A 86 2.41 1.34 8.87
CA GLY A 86 1.50 0.61 8.02
C GLY A 86 0.97 1.39 6.83
N GLY A 87 1.28 2.67 6.71
CA GLY A 87 0.88 3.54 5.61
C GLY A 87 2.06 3.99 4.77
N VAL A 88 1.86 5.11 4.07
CA VAL A 88 2.88 5.68 3.17
C VAL A 88 3.12 7.15 3.46
N LYS A 89 4.25 7.63 2.99
CA LYS A 89 4.62 9.05 3.05
C LYS A 89 5.35 9.43 1.76
N ALA A 90 5.39 10.71 1.46
CA ALA A 90 6.19 11.22 0.34
C ALA A 90 7.67 10.99 0.62
N ALA A 91 8.40 10.51 -0.39
CA ALA A 91 9.82 10.22 -0.24
C ALA A 91 10.51 10.31 -1.59
N GLU A 92 11.69 10.96 -1.63
CA GLU A 92 12.42 11.16 -2.88
C GLU A 92 12.87 9.83 -3.49
N ASP A 93 13.20 8.86 -2.65
CA ASP A 93 13.66 7.53 -3.08
C ASP A 93 12.53 6.50 -3.09
N GLY A 94 11.29 6.95 -3.09
CA GLY A 94 10.14 6.08 -2.96
C GLY A 94 9.75 5.36 -4.24
N VAL A 95 8.74 4.53 -4.10
CA VAL A 95 8.08 3.84 -5.20
C VAL A 95 7.19 4.84 -5.93
N GLN A 96 7.27 4.86 -7.26
CA GLN A 96 6.41 5.73 -8.05
C GLN A 96 4.97 5.20 -8.03
N ALA A 97 4.03 6.08 -7.68
CA ALA A 97 2.61 5.74 -7.61
C ALA A 97 1.80 6.88 -8.20
N LEU A 98 0.59 6.55 -8.65
CA LEU A 98 -0.37 7.56 -9.10
C LEU A 98 -1.35 7.80 -7.96
N VAL A 99 -1.34 9.00 -7.40
CA VAL A 99 -2.26 9.39 -6.34
C VAL A 99 -3.45 10.09 -6.99
N VAL A 100 -4.62 9.49 -6.90
CA VAL A 100 -5.82 9.99 -7.56
C VAL A 100 -6.77 10.72 -6.60
N GLN A 101 -6.65 10.48 -5.30
CA GLN A 101 -7.50 11.10 -4.31
C GLN A 101 -6.78 11.15 -2.98
N VAL A 102 -6.83 12.30 -2.32
CA VAL A 102 -6.30 12.48 -0.95
C VAL A 102 -7.45 12.89 -0.07
N GLU A 103 -7.65 12.19 1.02
CA GLU A 103 -8.72 12.45 1.97
C GLU A 103 -8.17 13.18 3.20
N GLN A 104 -9.03 13.96 3.86
CA GLN A 104 -8.62 14.76 5.01
C GLN A 104 -8.31 13.93 6.25
N ASP A 105 -8.76 12.69 6.29
CA ASP A 105 -8.59 11.81 7.45
C ASP A 105 -7.28 11.02 7.44
N GLY A 106 -6.33 11.42 6.61
CA GLY A 106 -5.03 10.74 6.54
C GLY A 106 -5.04 9.49 5.68
N LYS A 107 -5.86 9.47 4.64
CA LYS A 107 -5.92 8.37 3.69
C LYS A 107 -5.81 8.90 2.27
N ALA A 108 -5.36 8.04 1.37
CA ALA A 108 -5.27 8.34 -0.05
C ALA A 108 -5.62 7.11 -0.87
N VAL A 109 -6.08 7.34 -2.10
CA VAL A 109 -6.26 6.27 -3.09
C VAL A 109 -5.11 6.39 -4.07
N ILE A 110 -4.36 5.31 -4.20
CA ILE A 110 -3.20 5.25 -5.07
C ILE A 110 -3.33 4.10 -6.06
N CYS A 111 -2.63 4.20 -7.16
CA CYS A 111 -2.51 3.13 -8.15
C CYS A 111 -1.06 2.71 -8.28
N LEU A 112 -0.81 1.41 -8.16
CA LEU A 112 0.51 0.84 -8.39
C LEU A 112 0.63 0.17 -9.75
#